data_19ee661a05e9b8793509596b992a9883
#
_entry.id   19ee661a05e9b8793509596b992a9883
#
_cell.length_a   1.000
_cell.length_b   1.000
_cell.length_c   1.000
_cell.angle_alpha   90.00
_cell.angle_beta   90.00
_cell.angle_gamma   90.00
#
_symmetry.space_group_name_H-M   'P 1'
#
loop_
_entity.id
_entity.type
_entity.pdbx_description
1 polymer ?
#
loop_
_entity_poly.entity_id
_entity_poly.type
_entity_poly.pdbx_seq_one_letter_code
_entity_poly.pdbx_strand_id
1 'polypeptide(L)'
;MITVYKHIEEELVSDSTVSDATKGSWVNLVNPDPDELSLINILTEIPTDVLKTALDMEERSHVELEDNYIFIVINIPVIRGNDMYDTVPLGIFLTPDFFITICLEESEVLYPFISNQISTFYTYKKTRFLFQILYRTATMFLRYLQQINRRTDDIEVQLRHTTKNKDFFQLLELQKSMTYFTSALRTNGTVMERLLRLRGHSSYKHLLKMYEEDEDLLEDVIIENKQAIEMVEMYSNILMNMMNAFTSIISNNLNLVMKMLATLTIAMAVPTIVFSLWGTNVPLPFQEDPNGFYEVVGIALLCSIIAIIGM
;
A
#
# COMPACT_ATOMS: atom_id res chain seq x y z
N MET A 1 20.39 17.14 0.54
CA MET A 1 20.06 18.56 0.86
C MET A 1 19.75 18.69 2.35
N ILE A 2 20.48 19.57 3.06
CA ILE A 2 20.30 19.83 4.50
C ILE A 2 19.55 21.16 4.69
N THR A 3 18.59 21.18 5.61
CA THR A 3 17.91 22.39 6.05
C THR A 3 17.82 22.38 7.58
N VAL A 4 18.20 23.48 8.21
CA VAL A 4 18.16 23.65 9.66
C VAL A 4 16.97 24.54 10.01
N TYR A 5 16.12 24.08 10.90
CA TYR A 5 14.94 24.80 11.39
C TYR A 5 15.13 25.11 12.87
N LYS A 6 14.76 26.31 13.28
CA LYS A 6 14.82 26.73 14.69
C LYS A 6 13.66 27.68 15.01
N HIS A 7 13.04 27.47 16.16
CA HIS A 7 12.13 28.48 16.73
C HIS A 7 12.93 29.53 17.48
N ILE A 8 12.76 30.77 17.03
CA ILE A 8 13.23 31.95 17.73
C ILE A 8 11.98 32.70 18.16
N GLU A 9 11.75 32.78 19.47
CA GLU A 9 10.48 33.23 20.07
C GLU A 9 9.31 32.34 19.61
N GLU A 10 8.43 32.81 18.73
CA GLU A 10 7.30 32.03 18.17
C GLU A 10 7.42 31.79 16.65
N GLU A 11 8.47 32.33 16.01
CA GLU A 11 8.68 32.18 14.56
C GLU A 11 9.63 31.02 14.23
N LEU A 12 9.26 30.21 13.23
CA LEU A 12 10.12 29.18 12.68
C LEU A 12 11.04 29.82 11.62
N VAL A 13 12.33 29.84 11.92
CA VAL A 13 13.37 30.31 10.99
C VAL A 13 14.04 29.08 10.35
N SER A 14 14.27 29.13 9.05
CA SER A 14 14.99 28.11 8.30
C SER A 14 16.31 28.63 7.75
N ASP A 15 17.38 27.87 7.90
CA ASP A 15 18.69 28.15 7.34
C ASP A 15 19.20 26.91 6.56
N SER A 16 19.99 27.16 5.53
CA SER A 16 20.57 26.07 4.71
C SER A 16 21.98 25.66 5.15
N THR A 17 22.52 26.29 6.19
CA THR A 17 23.89 26.04 6.66
C THR A 17 23.91 25.30 8.00
N VAL A 18 24.57 24.16 8.04
CA VAL A 18 24.76 23.32 9.26
C VAL A 18 25.54 24.09 10.34
N SER A 19 26.42 25.03 9.93
CA SER A 19 27.20 25.89 10.86
C SER A 19 26.33 26.77 11.78
N ASP A 20 25.08 27.02 11.38
CA ASP A 20 24.13 27.84 12.14
C ASP A 20 23.24 27.01 13.07
N ALA A 21 23.41 25.68 13.04
CA ALA A 21 22.73 24.78 13.94
C ALA A 21 23.16 25.03 15.39
N THR A 22 22.22 25.44 16.19
CA THR A 22 22.41 25.70 17.63
C THR A 22 21.49 24.81 18.45
N LYS A 23 21.72 24.72 19.74
CA LYS A 23 20.90 23.91 20.64
C LYS A 23 19.40 24.16 20.45
N GLY A 24 18.64 23.06 20.31
CA GLY A 24 17.20 23.10 20.07
C GLY A 24 16.81 23.23 18.60
N SER A 25 17.76 23.17 17.65
CA SER A 25 17.46 23.14 16.22
C SER A 25 16.97 21.75 15.77
N TRP A 26 16.14 21.76 14.74
CA TRP A 26 15.78 20.59 13.93
C TRP A 26 16.58 20.61 12.64
N VAL A 27 17.34 19.54 12.40
CA VAL A 27 18.14 19.34 11.17
C VAL A 27 17.41 18.31 10.29
N ASN A 28 16.94 18.77 9.14
CA ASN A 28 16.20 17.90 8.20
C ASN A 28 17.09 17.59 6.98
N LEU A 29 17.32 16.31 6.73
CA LEU A 29 18.09 15.83 5.59
C LEU A 29 17.16 15.10 4.62
N VAL A 30 17.12 15.58 3.37
CA VAL A 30 16.40 14.91 2.28
C VAL A 30 17.40 14.49 1.24
N ASN A 31 17.46 13.17 0.99
CA ASN A 31 18.40 12.55 0.07
C ASN A 31 19.83 13.11 0.22
N PRO A 32 20.43 13.01 1.42
CA PRO A 32 21.74 13.59 1.70
C PRO A 32 22.82 12.87 0.92
N ASP A 33 23.82 13.64 0.49
CA ASP A 33 25.06 13.10 -0.08
C ASP A 33 26.05 12.67 1.04
N PRO A 34 27.16 11.95 0.69
CA PRO A 34 28.13 11.51 1.69
C PRO A 34 28.83 12.66 2.45
N ASP A 35 28.99 13.82 1.83
CA ASP A 35 29.62 14.99 2.44
C ASP A 35 28.68 15.60 3.47
N GLU A 36 27.38 15.68 3.16
CA GLU A 36 26.33 16.11 4.07
C GLU A 36 26.23 15.18 5.30
N LEU A 37 26.33 13.87 5.12
CA LEU A 37 26.34 12.92 6.25
C LEU A 37 27.60 13.09 7.11
N SER A 38 28.75 13.39 6.49
CA SER A 38 30.00 13.65 7.21
C SER A 38 29.92 14.93 8.06
N LEU A 39 29.23 15.96 7.58
CA LEU A 39 28.95 17.18 8.36
C LEU A 39 28.11 16.88 9.61
N ILE A 40 27.08 16.03 9.48
CA ILE A 40 26.27 15.61 10.62
C ILE A 40 27.08 14.77 11.62
N ASN A 41 27.94 13.87 11.12
CA ASN A 41 28.84 13.12 12.01
C ASN A 41 29.75 14.05 12.81
N ILE A 42 30.34 15.08 12.20
CA ILE A 42 31.18 16.06 12.88
C ILE A 42 30.36 16.85 13.93
N LEU A 43 29.11 17.20 13.62
CA LEU A 43 28.25 18.00 14.49
C LEU A 43 27.74 17.20 15.71
N THR A 44 27.51 15.89 15.55
CA THR A 44 26.73 15.07 16.52
C THR A 44 27.48 13.86 17.06
N GLU A 45 28.64 13.54 16.51
CA GLU A 45 29.42 12.33 16.78
C GLU A 45 28.68 11.01 16.45
N ILE A 46 27.55 11.07 15.74
CA ILE A 46 26.82 9.87 15.29
C ILE A 46 27.63 9.24 14.13
N PRO A 47 27.95 7.93 14.19
CA PRO A 47 28.68 7.26 13.12
C PRO A 47 27.97 7.37 11.77
N THR A 48 28.73 7.64 10.71
CA THR A 48 28.18 7.81 9.35
C THR A 48 27.43 6.56 8.87
N ASP A 49 27.88 5.36 9.29
CA ASP A 49 27.21 4.12 8.92
C ASP A 49 25.81 4.00 9.56
N VAL A 50 25.64 4.49 10.78
CA VAL A 50 24.32 4.56 11.44
C VAL A 50 23.41 5.57 10.75
N LEU A 51 23.97 6.73 10.31
CA LEU A 51 23.20 7.72 9.53
C LEU A 51 22.73 7.13 8.19
N LYS A 52 23.55 6.27 7.54
CA LYS A 52 23.19 5.61 6.29
C LYS A 52 22.09 4.58 6.43
N THR A 53 21.96 3.93 7.60
CA THR A 53 20.86 2.96 7.86
C THR A 53 19.49 3.60 7.63
N ALA A 54 19.33 4.89 7.95
CA ALA A 54 18.10 5.64 7.68
C ALA A 54 17.78 5.84 6.18
N LEU A 55 18.73 5.53 5.28
CA LEU A 55 18.59 5.64 3.83
C LEU A 55 18.40 4.29 3.14
N ASP A 56 18.34 3.19 3.89
CA ASP A 56 18.05 1.88 3.34
C ASP A 56 16.53 1.72 3.18
N MET A 57 16.05 1.58 1.95
CA MET A 57 14.63 1.40 1.63
C MET A 57 13.99 0.16 2.27
N GLU A 58 14.79 -0.85 2.60
CA GLU A 58 14.33 -2.10 3.22
C GLU A 58 14.43 -2.07 4.76
N GLU A 59 14.91 -0.95 5.34
CA GLU A 59 15.07 -0.83 6.78
C GLU A 59 13.73 -0.91 7.51
N ARG A 60 13.70 -1.74 8.55
CA ARG A 60 12.50 -1.94 9.36
C ARG A 60 12.45 -0.95 10.52
N SER A 61 11.23 -0.57 10.89
CA SER A 61 11.03 0.32 12.02
C SER A 61 11.58 -0.29 13.31
N HIS A 62 12.47 0.43 13.98
CA HIS A 62 13.11 0.02 15.23
C HIS A 62 13.56 1.23 16.07
N VAL A 63 14.03 0.97 17.28
CA VAL A 63 14.62 1.98 18.18
C VAL A 63 15.96 1.44 18.67
N GLU A 64 17.01 2.22 18.53
CA GLU A 64 18.33 1.99 19.13
C GLU A 64 18.60 3.03 20.19
N LEU A 65 19.16 2.60 21.30
CA LEU A 65 19.42 3.43 22.48
C LEU A 65 20.92 3.46 22.72
N GLU A 66 21.51 4.60 22.51
CA GLU A 66 22.92 4.86 22.77
C GLU A 66 23.07 5.94 23.85
N ASP A 67 24.27 6.08 24.41
CA ASP A 67 24.49 7.05 25.50
C ASP A 67 24.31 8.50 25.03
N ASN A 68 24.67 8.81 23.78
CA ASN A 68 24.68 10.17 23.22
C ASN A 68 23.51 10.45 22.29
N TYR A 69 22.77 9.43 21.82
CA TYR A 69 21.61 9.61 20.95
C TYR A 69 20.61 8.47 21.07
N ILE A 70 19.38 8.74 20.66
CA ILE A 70 18.36 7.72 20.38
C ILE A 70 18.14 7.73 18.88
N PHE A 71 18.31 6.59 18.23
CA PHE A 71 17.99 6.40 16.82
C PHE A 71 16.66 5.67 16.69
N ILE A 72 15.75 6.22 15.90
CA ILE A 72 14.42 5.70 15.65
C ILE A 72 14.22 5.65 14.14
N VAL A 73 13.86 4.50 13.61
CA VAL A 73 13.36 4.36 12.26
C VAL A 73 11.86 4.08 12.31
N ILE A 74 11.11 4.82 11.54
CA ILE A 74 9.69 4.56 11.27
C ILE A 74 9.46 4.52 9.77
N ASN A 75 8.51 3.72 9.32
CA ASN A 75 8.09 3.72 7.93
C ASN A 75 6.89 4.67 7.75
N ILE A 76 7.03 5.64 6.87
CA ILE A 76 6.01 6.65 6.56
C ILE A 76 5.35 6.33 5.21
N PRO A 77 4.04 6.58 5.05
CA PRO A 77 3.34 6.34 3.80
C PRO A 77 3.65 7.42 2.77
N VAL A 78 3.83 7.00 1.52
CA VAL A 78 4.06 7.87 0.36
C VAL A 78 3.17 7.48 -0.81
N ILE A 79 2.90 8.43 -1.70
CA ILE A 79 2.21 8.17 -2.98
C ILE A 79 3.22 8.34 -4.10
N ARG A 80 3.35 7.33 -4.96
CA ARG A 80 4.22 7.34 -6.12
C ARG A 80 3.39 7.33 -7.41
N GLY A 81 3.58 8.35 -8.24
CA GLY A 81 2.95 8.42 -9.56
C GLY A 81 1.41 8.30 -9.54
N ASN A 82 0.87 7.43 -10.39
CA ASN A 82 -0.57 7.26 -10.58
C ASN A 82 -1.20 6.41 -9.45
N ASP A 83 -1.36 6.97 -8.27
CA ASP A 83 -2.04 6.34 -7.11
C ASP A 83 -1.40 5.02 -6.61
N MET A 84 -0.09 4.85 -6.77
CA MET A 84 0.65 3.76 -6.12
C MET A 84 1.03 4.17 -4.70
N TYR A 85 0.51 3.46 -3.72
CA TYR A 85 0.82 3.69 -2.31
C TYR A 85 1.98 2.80 -1.89
N ASP A 86 2.99 3.41 -1.27
CA ASP A 86 4.21 2.76 -0.83
C ASP A 86 4.63 3.28 0.55
N THR A 87 5.72 2.79 1.09
CA THR A 87 6.31 3.26 2.34
C THR A 87 7.79 3.53 2.17
N VAL A 88 8.28 4.55 2.87
CA VAL A 88 9.70 4.87 2.94
C VAL A 88 10.15 5.01 4.39
N PRO A 89 11.38 4.62 4.73
CA PRO A 89 11.93 4.84 6.06
C PRO A 89 12.18 6.33 6.31
N LEU A 90 11.85 6.77 7.51
CA LEU A 90 12.22 8.04 8.09
C LEU A 90 13.08 7.77 9.32
N GLY A 91 14.36 8.08 9.23
CA GLY A 91 15.27 8.05 10.37
C GLY A 91 15.14 9.31 11.21
N ILE A 92 15.04 9.15 12.52
CA ILE A 92 14.93 10.23 13.50
C ILE A 92 16.00 10.03 14.56
N PHE A 93 16.83 11.03 14.79
CA PHE A 93 17.85 11.02 15.83
C PHE A 93 17.56 12.10 16.87
N LEU A 94 17.53 11.68 18.12
CA LEU A 94 17.42 12.57 19.27
C LEU A 94 18.78 12.66 19.93
N THR A 95 19.42 13.81 19.89
CA THR A 95 20.66 14.09 20.61
C THR A 95 20.40 15.07 21.77
N PRO A 96 21.34 15.33 22.67
CA PRO A 96 21.15 16.35 23.70
C PRO A 96 20.78 17.74 23.13
N ASP A 97 21.36 18.11 22.00
CA ASP A 97 21.22 19.43 21.44
C ASP A 97 20.32 19.52 20.21
N PHE A 98 20.21 18.45 19.41
CA PHE A 98 19.52 18.46 18.12
C PHE A 98 18.40 17.43 18.03
N PHE A 99 17.43 17.72 17.17
CA PHE A 99 16.49 16.77 16.59
C PHE A 99 16.83 16.64 15.11
N ILE A 100 17.09 15.42 14.61
CA ILE A 100 17.53 15.20 13.24
C ILE A 100 16.56 14.25 12.56
N THR A 101 16.17 14.58 11.33
CA THR A 101 15.37 13.70 10.46
C THR A 101 16.13 13.44 9.17
N ILE A 102 16.14 12.17 8.73
CA ILE A 102 16.78 11.73 7.49
C ILE A 102 15.77 10.92 6.69
N CYS A 103 15.53 11.32 5.45
CA CYS A 103 14.64 10.63 4.53
C CYS A 103 15.23 10.64 3.12
N LEU A 104 14.89 9.64 2.30
CA LEU A 104 15.31 9.55 0.90
C LEU A 104 14.58 10.55 0.00
N GLU A 105 13.39 10.97 0.37
CA GLU A 105 12.56 11.88 -0.42
C GLU A 105 11.81 12.87 0.49
N GLU A 106 11.27 13.94 -0.10
CA GLU A 106 10.42 14.87 0.63
C GLU A 106 9.18 14.16 1.19
N SER A 107 8.87 14.45 2.45
CA SER A 107 7.81 13.77 3.17
C SER A 107 6.60 14.67 3.41
N GLU A 108 5.41 14.22 2.98
CA GLU A 108 4.15 14.89 3.35
C GLU A 108 3.88 14.84 4.86
N VAL A 109 4.51 13.92 5.60
CA VAL A 109 4.42 13.84 7.06
C VAL A 109 5.11 15.07 7.68
N LEU A 110 6.30 15.45 7.17
CA LEU A 110 7.09 16.55 7.69
C LEU A 110 6.65 17.94 7.16
N TYR A 111 5.97 17.97 6.01
CA TYR A 111 5.58 19.21 5.35
C TYR A 111 4.83 20.24 6.24
N PRO A 112 3.84 19.85 7.09
CA PRO A 112 3.15 20.83 7.95
C PRO A 112 4.03 21.42 9.04
N PHE A 113 5.09 20.75 9.46
CA PHE A 113 6.09 21.27 10.39
C PHE A 113 7.00 22.26 9.68
N ILE A 114 7.45 21.93 8.46
CA ILE A 114 8.28 22.81 7.61
C ILE A 114 7.54 24.10 7.27
N SER A 115 6.24 24.00 6.96
CA SER A 115 5.40 25.15 6.59
C SER A 115 4.79 25.89 7.79
N ASN A 116 5.20 25.54 9.02
CA ASN A 116 4.72 26.15 10.28
C ASN A 116 3.18 26.16 10.41
N GLN A 117 2.51 25.09 9.95
CA GLN A 117 1.05 24.97 10.02
C GLN A 117 0.56 24.42 11.36
N ILE A 118 1.47 23.92 12.20
CA ILE A 118 1.15 23.29 13.50
C ILE A 118 1.53 24.26 14.63
N SER A 119 0.55 24.93 15.20
CA SER A 119 0.74 25.94 16.24
C SER A 119 1.35 25.42 17.55
N THR A 120 1.26 24.12 17.81
CA THR A 120 1.82 23.47 19.02
C THR A 120 3.21 22.88 18.81
N PHE A 121 3.78 23.06 17.63
CA PHE A 121 5.11 22.59 17.25
C PHE A 121 6.19 23.58 17.68
N TYR A 122 7.23 23.05 18.35
CA TYR A 122 8.44 23.79 18.70
C TYR A 122 9.66 22.88 18.53
N THR A 123 10.70 23.32 17.82
CA THR A 123 11.90 22.52 17.52
C THR A 123 12.65 22.05 18.78
N TYR A 124 12.62 22.84 19.84
CA TYR A 124 13.29 22.51 21.11
C TYR A 124 12.50 21.53 21.99
N LYS A 125 11.19 21.31 21.73
CA LYS A 125 10.36 20.29 22.41
C LYS A 125 10.49 18.95 21.72
N LYS A 126 11.67 18.37 21.70
CA LYS A 126 12.04 17.20 20.89
C LYS A 126 11.14 16.00 21.09
N THR A 127 10.77 15.65 22.33
CA THR A 127 9.87 14.51 22.64
C THR A 127 8.48 14.75 22.04
N ARG A 128 7.91 15.93 22.24
CA ARG A 128 6.60 16.29 21.70
C ARG A 128 6.63 16.30 20.16
N PHE A 129 7.70 16.82 19.58
CA PHE A 129 7.88 16.81 18.12
C PHE A 129 7.94 15.39 17.56
N LEU A 130 8.70 14.48 18.20
CA LEU A 130 8.71 13.06 17.83
C LEU A 130 7.29 12.49 17.80
N PHE A 131 6.52 12.69 18.88
CA PHE A 131 5.18 12.10 18.97
C PHE A 131 4.19 12.76 18.00
N GLN A 132 4.34 14.03 17.70
CA GLN A 132 3.58 14.69 16.63
C GLN A 132 3.88 14.11 15.24
N ILE A 133 5.15 13.77 14.95
CA ILE A 133 5.51 13.07 13.71
C ILE A 133 4.85 11.68 13.67
N LEU A 134 4.90 10.90 14.75
CA LEU A 134 4.27 9.60 14.85
C LEU A 134 2.75 9.68 14.69
N TYR A 135 2.10 10.64 15.34
CA TYR A 135 0.66 10.90 15.20
C TYR A 135 0.28 11.22 13.76
N ARG A 136 1.04 12.12 13.14
CA ARG A 136 0.85 12.49 11.74
C ARG A 136 1.02 11.31 10.80
N THR A 137 2.02 10.46 11.06
CA THR A 137 2.25 9.23 10.29
C THR A 137 1.05 8.29 10.36
N ALA A 138 0.53 8.02 11.55
CA ALA A 138 -0.66 7.17 11.73
C ALA A 138 -1.90 7.75 11.04
N THR A 139 -2.14 9.05 11.20
CA THR A 139 -3.26 9.76 10.53
C THR A 139 -3.13 9.72 9.01
N MET A 140 -1.92 9.82 8.46
CA MET A 140 -1.71 9.72 7.01
C MET A 140 -1.97 8.31 6.48
N PHE A 141 -1.55 7.27 7.21
CA PHE A 141 -1.93 5.89 6.87
C PHE A 141 -3.45 5.73 6.82
N LEU A 142 -4.18 6.21 7.83
CA LEU A 142 -5.65 6.18 7.84
C LEU A 142 -6.27 6.89 6.64
N ARG A 143 -5.75 8.08 6.30
CA ARG A 143 -6.20 8.84 5.13
C ARG A 143 -5.98 8.07 3.82
N TYR A 144 -4.81 7.49 3.64
CA TYR A 144 -4.49 6.73 2.42
C TYR A 144 -5.27 5.42 2.35
N LEU A 145 -5.50 4.75 3.47
CA LEU A 145 -6.37 3.57 3.53
C LEU A 145 -7.80 3.90 3.07
N GLN A 146 -8.35 5.05 3.47
CA GLN A 146 -9.65 5.51 2.99
C GLN A 146 -9.65 5.80 1.49
N GLN A 147 -8.56 6.36 0.94
CA GLN A 147 -8.43 6.59 -0.50
C GLN A 147 -8.35 5.27 -1.27
N ILE A 148 -7.56 4.30 -0.79
CA ILE A 148 -7.46 2.97 -1.37
C ILE A 148 -8.83 2.28 -1.37
N ASN A 149 -9.58 2.36 -0.26
CA ASN A 149 -10.91 1.77 -0.19
C ASN A 149 -11.86 2.38 -1.23
N ARG A 150 -11.91 3.72 -1.36
CA ARG A 150 -12.72 4.38 -2.39
C ARG A 150 -12.31 3.93 -3.80
N ARG A 151 -11.01 3.81 -4.04
CA ARG A 151 -10.51 3.32 -5.34
C ARG A 151 -10.93 1.89 -5.62
N THR A 152 -10.94 1.05 -4.57
CA THR A 152 -11.42 -0.34 -4.64
C THR A 152 -12.89 -0.39 -5.04
N ASP A 153 -13.74 0.45 -4.42
CA ASP A 153 -15.17 0.55 -4.75
C ASP A 153 -15.38 0.99 -6.21
N ASP A 154 -14.60 1.96 -6.70
CA ASP A 154 -14.66 2.42 -8.10
C ASP A 154 -14.31 1.29 -9.08
N ILE A 155 -13.28 0.50 -8.77
CA ILE A 155 -12.89 -0.66 -9.58
C ILE A 155 -13.98 -1.74 -9.54
N GLU A 156 -14.60 -1.99 -8.39
CA GLU A 156 -15.71 -2.94 -8.26
C GLU A 156 -16.85 -2.59 -9.21
N VAL A 157 -17.25 -1.32 -9.25
CA VAL A 157 -18.31 -0.86 -10.15
C VAL A 157 -17.92 -1.07 -11.62
N GLN A 158 -16.67 -0.80 -11.99
CA GLN A 158 -16.18 -1.02 -13.37
C GLN A 158 -16.18 -2.50 -13.74
N LEU A 159 -15.76 -3.39 -12.83
CA LEU A 159 -15.73 -4.84 -13.05
C LEU A 159 -17.11 -5.46 -13.26
N ARG A 160 -18.16 -4.88 -12.69
CA ARG A 160 -19.57 -5.34 -12.94
C ARG A 160 -20.00 -5.11 -14.37
N HIS A 161 -19.38 -4.15 -15.09
CA HIS A 161 -19.73 -3.77 -16.46
C HIS A 161 -18.76 -4.26 -17.52
N THR A 162 -17.49 -4.45 -17.17
CA THR A 162 -16.43 -4.83 -18.12
C THR A 162 -15.38 -5.71 -17.44
N THR A 163 -15.04 -6.84 -18.07
CA THR A 163 -13.96 -7.73 -17.61
C THR A 163 -12.65 -7.37 -18.31
N LYS A 164 -12.03 -6.25 -17.97
CA LYS A 164 -10.74 -5.86 -18.55
C LYS A 164 -9.60 -6.31 -17.63
N ASN A 165 -8.55 -6.89 -18.21
CA ASN A 165 -7.35 -7.26 -17.47
C ASN A 165 -6.70 -6.07 -16.71
N LYS A 166 -6.89 -4.84 -17.23
CA LYS A 166 -6.36 -3.63 -16.59
C LYS A 166 -6.88 -3.45 -15.17
N ASP A 167 -8.18 -3.68 -14.96
CA ASP A 167 -8.83 -3.48 -13.66
C ASP A 167 -8.33 -4.51 -12.63
N PHE A 168 -8.03 -5.73 -13.10
CA PHE A 168 -7.40 -6.75 -12.25
C PHE A 168 -5.98 -6.37 -11.83
N PHE A 169 -5.16 -5.80 -12.72
CA PHE A 169 -3.82 -5.33 -12.36
C PHE A 169 -3.87 -4.18 -11.36
N GLN A 170 -4.86 -3.28 -11.45
CA GLN A 170 -5.04 -2.23 -10.46
C GLN A 170 -5.36 -2.80 -9.07
N LEU A 171 -6.20 -3.84 -8.97
CA LEU A 171 -6.46 -4.52 -7.69
C LEU A 171 -5.19 -5.17 -7.12
N LEU A 172 -4.33 -5.76 -7.97
CA LEU A 172 -3.05 -6.31 -7.53
C LEU A 172 -2.11 -5.24 -6.99
N GLU A 173 -2.06 -4.06 -7.62
CA GLU A 173 -1.26 -2.92 -7.14
C GLU A 173 -1.76 -2.44 -5.77
N LEU A 174 -3.08 -2.29 -5.59
CA LEU A 174 -3.67 -1.94 -4.31
C LEU A 174 -3.39 -3.00 -3.24
N GLN A 175 -3.47 -4.29 -3.58
CA GLN A 175 -3.14 -5.39 -2.66
C GLN A 175 -1.66 -5.35 -2.23
N LYS A 176 -0.75 -5.03 -3.14
CA LYS A 176 0.67 -4.83 -2.83
C LYS A 176 0.86 -3.67 -1.85
N SER A 177 0.19 -2.54 -2.08
CA SER A 177 0.21 -1.39 -1.19
C SER A 177 -0.31 -1.72 0.21
N MET A 178 -1.39 -2.51 0.32
CA MET A 178 -1.91 -2.99 1.61
C MET A 178 -0.88 -3.85 2.36
N THR A 179 -0.11 -4.66 1.64
CA THR A 179 0.95 -5.49 2.25
C THR A 179 2.06 -4.62 2.85
N TYR A 180 2.50 -3.58 2.13
CA TYR A 180 3.49 -2.64 2.65
C TYR A 180 2.96 -1.87 3.86
N PHE A 181 1.73 -1.36 3.79
CA PHE A 181 1.11 -0.65 4.90
C PHE A 181 0.93 -1.54 6.13
N THR A 182 0.53 -2.80 5.96
CA THR A 182 0.42 -3.76 7.06
C THR A 182 1.76 -3.96 7.76
N SER A 183 2.83 -4.16 6.98
CA SER A 183 4.18 -4.34 7.52
C SER A 183 4.64 -3.09 8.27
N ALA A 184 4.51 -1.92 7.64
CA ALA A 184 4.92 -0.64 8.23
C ALA A 184 4.17 -0.30 9.53
N LEU A 185 2.84 -0.41 9.52
CA LEU A 185 2.01 -0.11 10.69
C LEU A 185 2.32 -1.03 11.88
N ARG A 186 2.53 -2.33 11.63
CA ARG A 186 2.90 -3.28 12.69
C ARG A 186 4.28 -2.99 13.26
N THR A 187 5.28 -2.71 12.42
CA THR A 187 6.63 -2.39 12.89
C THR A 187 6.69 -1.02 13.57
N ASN A 188 5.98 -0.01 13.07
CA ASN A 188 5.81 1.29 13.73
C ASN A 188 5.15 1.11 15.12
N GLY A 189 4.15 0.22 15.23
CA GLY A 189 3.51 -0.09 16.51
C GLY A 189 4.50 -0.61 17.54
N THR A 190 5.46 -1.46 17.15
CA THR A 190 6.51 -1.95 18.06
C THR A 190 7.45 -0.83 18.54
N VAL A 191 7.74 0.14 17.67
CA VAL A 191 8.51 1.35 18.01
C VAL A 191 7.76 2.18 19.06
N MET A 192 6.47 2.46 18.83
CA MET A 192 5.64 3.24 19.75
C MET A 192 5.53 2.58 21.12
N GLU A 193 5.32 1.26 21.18
CA GLU A 193 5.29 0.51 22.43
C GLU A 193 6.65 0.50 23.14
N ARG A 194 7.76 0.47 22.39
CA ARG A 194 9.09 0.57 22.97
C ARG A 194 9.34 1.96 23.57
N LEU A 195 8.92 3.01 22.88
CA LEU A 195 8.99 4.39 23.40
C LEU A 195 8.16 4.55 24.69
N LEU A 196 6.96 3.97 24.74
CA LEU A 196 6.12 3.99 25.95
C LEU A 196 6.81 3.30 27.13
N ARG A 197 7.52 2.19 26.89
CA ARG A 197 8.30 1.48 27.93
C ARG A 197 9.49 2.28 28.45
N LEU A 198 10.01 3.25 27.69
CA LEU A 198 11.07 4.15 28.15
C LEU A 198 10.57 5.19 29.17
N ARG A 199 9.26 5.28 29.40
CA ARG A 199 8.66 6.08 30.46
C ARG A 199 9.31 5.74 31.81
N GLY A 200 9.85 6.73 32.48
CA GLY A 200 10.45 6.56 33.79
C GLY A 200 11.88 6.00 33.82
N HIS A 201 12.46 5.61 32.69
CA HIS A 201 13.88 5.21 32.65
C HIS A 201 14.80 6.42 32.82
N SER A 202 15.50 6.49 33.96
CA SER A 202 16.35 7.62 34.31
C SER A 202 17.54 7.82 33.36
N SER A 203 18.04 6.74 32.78
CA SER A 203 19.24 6.75 31.91
C SER A 203 19.07 7.59 30.64
N TYR A 204 17.88 7.65 30.06
CA TYR A 204 17.63 8.36 28.79
C TYR A 204 16.85 9.67 28.94
N LYS A 205 16.63 10.13 30.20
CA LYS A 205 15.90 11.39 30.45
C LYS A 205 16.55 12.63 29.83
N HIS A 206 17.83 12.62 29.58
CA HIS A 206 18.55 13.73 28.95
C HIS A 206 18.29 13.80 27.44
N LEU A 207 17.90 12.69 26.80
CA LEU A 207 17.57 12.60 25.36
C LEU A 207 16.06 12.64 25.12
N LEU A 208 15.29 11.90 25.90
CA LEU A 208 13.83 11.76 25.78
C LEU A 208 13.16 12.10 27.12
N LYS A 209 12.80 13.35 27.30
CA LYS A 209 12.09 13.83 28.48
C LYS A 209 10.60 13.88 28.18
N MET A 210 9.84 12.93 28.76
CA MET A 210 8.38 12.91 28.65
C MET A 210 7.75 13.68 29.78
N TYR A 211 6.77 14.53 29.45
CA TYR A 211 5.84 15.16 30.36
C TYR A 211 4.49 14.46 30.26
N GLU A 212 3.57 14.66 31.20
CA GLU A 212 2.26 14.03 31.23
C GLU A 212 1.48 14.23 29.90
N GLU A 213 1.48 15.46 29.37
CA GLU A 213 0.86 15.77 28.08
C GLU A 213 1.52 15.04 26.88
N ASP A 214 2.80 14.68 26.98
CA ASP A 214 3.49 13.93 25.93
C ASP A 214 3.15 12.45 26.01
N GLU A 215 2.92 11.91 27.23
CA GLU A 215 2.47 10.55 27.46
C GLU A 215 1.06 10.35 26.88
N ASP A 216 0.13 11.26 27.18
CA ASP A 216 -1.22 11.25 26.61
C ASP A 216 -1.17 11.26 25.07
N LEU A 217 -0.32 12.11 24.48
CA LEU A 217 -0.13 12.16 23.04
C LEU A 217 0.40 10.83 22.47
N LEU A 218 1.34 10.17 23.16
CA LEU A 218 1.87 8.87 22.72
C LEU A 218 0.80 7.76 22.82
N GLU A 219 -0.05 7.80 23.85
CA GLU A 219 -1.18 6.86 23.97
C GLU A 219 -2.18 7.07 22.82
N ASP A 220 -2.49 8.32 22.47
CA ASP A 220 -3.33 8.64 21.30
C ASP A 220 -2.72 8.12 19.99
N VAL A 221 -1.40 8.30 19.80
CA VAL A 221 -0.68 7.77 18.64
C VAL A 221 -0.81 6.25 18.53
N ILE A 222 -0.67 5.54 19.65
CA ILE A 222 -0.80 4.08 19.68
C ILE A 222 -2.22 3.65 19.32
N ILE A 223 -3.24 4.38 19.76
CA ILE A 223 -4.65 4.12 19.43
C ILE A 223 -4.87 4.32 17.93
N GLU A 224 -4.43 5.44 17.36
CA GLU A 224 -4.54 5.74 15.94
C GLU A 224 -3.82 4.69 15.06
N ASN A 225 -2.62 4.28 15.47
CA ASN A 225 -1.87 3.24 14.76
C ASN A 225 -2.57 1.87 14.83
N LYS A 226 -3.17 1.49 15.97
CA LYS A 226 -3.98 0.27 16.09
C LYS A 226 -5.20 0.32 15.19
N GLN A 227 -5.91 1.43 15.17
CA GLN A 227 -7.03 1.64 14.25
C GLN A 227 -6.59 1.46 12.80
N ALA A 228 -5.43 2.01 12.40
CA ALA A 228 -4.90 1.85 11.06
C ALA A 228 -4.57 0.38 10.74
N ILE A 229 -4.05 -0.39 11.70
CA ILE A 229 -3.79 -1.83 11.56
C ILE A 229 -5.11 -2.59 11.31
N GLU A 230 -6.13 -2.35 12.11
CA GLU A 230 -7.43 -2.99 11.94
C GLU A 230 -8.06 -2.65 10.57
N MET A 231 -7.97 -1.39 10.15
CA MET A 231 -8.47 -0.94 8.85
C MET A 231 -7.71 -1.58 7.67
N VAL A 232 -6.38 -1.64 7.72
CA VAL A 232 -5.59 -2.25 6.63
C VAL A 232 -5.89 -3.74 6.51
N GLU A 233 -6.06 -4.46 7.61
CA GLU A 233 -6.43 -5.88 7.62
C GLU A 233 -7.83 -6.09 7.03
N MET A 234 -8.80 -5.26 7.41
CA MET A 234 -10.15 -5.31 6.88
C MET A 234 -10.17 -5.05 5.37
N TYR A 235 -9.54 -3.98 4.90
CA TYR A 235 -9.51 -3.63 3.48
C TYR A 235 -8.70 -4.62 2.64
N SER A 236 -7.62 -5.18 3.18
CA SER A 236 -6.87 -6.26 2.53
C SER A 236 -7.74 -7.50 2.29
N ASN A 237 -8.57 -7.87 3.28
CA ASN A 237 -9.51 -8.98 3.15
C ASN A 237 -10.60 -8.68 2.11
N ILE A 238 -11.13 -7.46 2.05
CA ILE A 238 -12.11 -7.04 1.03
C ILE A 238 -11.48 -7.17 -0.36
N LEU A 239 -10.28 -6.63 -0.57
CA LEU A 239 -9.55 -6.74 -1.85
C LEU A 239 -9.33 -8.19 -2.27
N MET A 240 -8.89 -9.05 -1.34
CA MET A 240 -8.68 -10.47 -1.62
C MET A 240 -9.98 -11.17 -2.04
N ASN A 241 -11.09 -10.91 -1.34
CA ASN A 241 -12.40 -11.45 -1.68
C ASN A 241 -12.87 -10.96 -3.05
N MET A 242 -12.65 -9.69 -3.37
CA MET A 242 -12.97 -9.13 -4.68
C MET A 242 -12.17 -9.78 -5.81
N MET A 243 -10.87 -10.00 -5.63
CA MET A 243 -10.02 -10.72 -6.60
C MET A 243 -10.50 -12.15 -6.82
N ASN A 244 -10.91 -12.86 -5.76
CA ASN A 244 -11.46 -14.21 -5.86
C ASN A 244 -12.80 -14.21 -6.61
N ALA A 245 -13.67 -13.25 -6.33
CA ALA A 245 -14.95 -13.09 -7.03
C ALA A 245 -14.71 -12.78 -8.53
N PHE A 246 -13.75 -11.93 -8.85
CA PHE A 246 -13.39 -11.61 -10.23
C PHE A 246 -12.87 -12.82 -11.00
N THR A 247 -11.98 -13.61 -10.39
CA THR A 247 -11.50 -14.88 -10.97
C THR A 247 -12.66 -15.84 -11.25
N SER A 248 -13.63 -15.91 -10.35
CA SER A 248 -14.83 -16.74 -10.52
C SER A 248 -15.71 -16.26 -11.67
N ILE A 249 -15.86 -14.94 -11.84
CA ILE A 249 -16.60 -14.34 -12.97
C ILE A 249 -15.92 -14.67 -14.31
N ILE A 250 -14.60 -14.52 -14.38
CA ILE A 250 -13.83 -14.88 -15.59
C ILE A 250 -14.03 -16.36 -15.93
N SER A 251 -13.90 -17.25 -14.95
CA SER A 251 -14.10 -18.69 -15.13
C SER A 251 -15.52 -19.02 -15.62
N ASN A 252 -16.54 -18.40 -15.04
CA ASN A 252 -17.92 -18.54 -15.47
C ASN A 252 -18.14 -18.05 -16.92
N ASN A 253 -17.59 -16.90 -17.29
CA ASN A 253 -17.67 -16.38 -18.65
C ASN A 253 -16.98 -17.30 -19.65
N LEU A 254 -15.82 -17.86 -19.29
CA LEU A 254 -15.13 -18.86 -20.11
C LEU A 254 -15.99 -20.09 -20.32
N ASN A 255 -16.63 -20.62 -19.26
CA ASN A 255 -17.55 -21.75 -19.34
C ASN A 255 -18.76 -21.47 -20.25
N LEU A 256 -19.31 -20.24 -20.19
CA LEU A 256 -20.40 -19.84 -21.10
C LEU A 256 -19.94 -19.82 -22.56
N VAL A 257 -18.76 -19.28 -22.85
CA VAL A 257 -18.20 -19.29 -24.21
C VAL A 257 -17.93 -20.72 -24.69
N MET A 258 -17.36 -21.58 -23.85
CA MET A 258 -17.12 -22.99 -24.17
C MET A 258 -18.43 -23.74 -24.40
N LYS A 259 -19.46 -23.50 -23.60
CA LYS A 259 -20.80 -24.05 -23.80
C LYS A 259 -21.39 -23.62 -25.14
N MET A 260 -21.31 -22.32 -25.46
CA MET A 260 -21.78 -21.79 -26.76
C MET A 260 -21.04 -22.44 -27.94
N LEU A 261 -19.71 -22.59 -27.86
CA LEU A 261 -18.90 -23.21 -28.90
C LEU A 261 -19.25 -24.68 -29.08
N ALA A 262 -19.41 -25.43 -27.99
CA ALA A 262 -19.83 -26.84 -28.03
C ALA A 262 -21.23 -26.97 -28.65
N THR A 263 -22.19 -26.15 -28.25
CA THR A 263 -23.53 -26.13 -28.85
C THR A 263 -23.48 -25.89 -30.36
N LEU A 264 -22.70 -24.89 -30.80
CA LEU A 264 -22.53 -24.58 -32.23
C LEU A 264 -21.90 -25.78 -32.99
N THR A 265 -20.88 -26.42 -32.39
CA THR A 265 -20.19 -27.57 -32.98
C THR A 265 -21.17 -28.73 -33.15
N ILE A 266 -21.98 -29.04 -32.15
CA ILE A 266 -22.99 -30.14 -32.23
C ILE A 266 -24.09 -29.79 -33.24
N ALA A 267 -24.56 -28.52 -33.26
CA ALA A 267 -25.55 -28.05 -34.23
C ALA A 267 -25.10 -28.28 -35.68
N MET A 268 -23.79 -28.14 -35.95
CA MET A 268 -23.21 -28.41 -37.28
C MET A 268 -22.88 -29.89 -37.52
N ALA A 269 -22.42 -30.60 -36.49
CA ALA A 269 -21.99 -32.00 -36.63
C ALA A 269 -23.16 -32.97 -36.84
N VAL A 270 -24.29 -32.77 -36.16
CA VAL A 270 -25.44 -33.72 -36.24
C VAL A 270 -26.02 -33.77 -37.66
N PRO A 271 -26.34 -32.68 -38.36
CA PRO A 271 -26.76 -32.72 -39.76
C PRO A 271 -25.74 -33.38 -40.66
N THR A 272 -24.45 -33.08 -40.46
CA THR A 272 -23.36 -33.64 -41.26
C THR A 272 -23.32 -35.17 -41.14
N ILE A 273 -23.48 -35.72 -39.91
CA ILE A 273 -23.54 -37.15 -39.69
C ILE A 273 -24.75 -37.76 -40.40
N VAL A 274 -25.93 -37.17 -40.30
CA VAL A 274 -27.15 -37.65 -40.97
C VAL A 274 -26.96 -37.65 -42.49
N PHE A 275 -26.53 -36.56 -43.08
CA PHE A 275 -26.32 -36.47 -44.52
C PHE A 275 -25.18 -37.36 -45.01
N SER A 276 -24.13 -37.53 -44.24
CA SER A 276 -23.05 -38.48 -44.54
C SER A 276 -23.53 -39.92 -44.55
N LEU A 277 -24.42 -40.30 -43.65
CA LEU A 277 -25.03 -41.64 -43.62
C LEU A 277 -25.87 -41.87 -44.87
N TRP A 278 -26.73 -40.93 -45.26
CA TRP A 278 -27.56 -41.07 -46.49
C TRP A 278 -26.76 -40.85 -47.77
N GLY A 279 -25.54 -40.32 -47.71
CA GLY A 279 -24.61 -40.27 -48.85
C GLY A 279 -23.81 -41.54 -49.08
N THR A 280 -24.03 -42.59 -48.33
CA THR A 280 -23.38 -43.92 -48.52
C THR A 280 -24.01 -44.67 -49.67
N ASN A 281 -23.24 -45.59 -50.30
CA ASN A 281 -23.70 -46.45 -51.41
C ASN A 281 -24.40 -47.73 -50.92
N VAL A 282 -25.01 -47.72 -49.75
CA VAL A 282 -25.76 -48.82 -49.14
C VAL A 282 -27.26 -48.52 -49.23
N PRO A 283 -28.16 -49.46 -49.53
CA PRO A 283 -29.60 -49.19 -49.50
C PRO A 283 -30.08 -48.71 -48.14
N LEU A 284 -30.69 -47.54 -48.12
CA LEU A 284 -31.20 -46.92 -46.89
C LEU A 284 -32.70 -46.59 -47.03
N PRO A 285 -33.46 -46.52 -45.92
CA PRO A 285 -34.84 -46.05 -45.95
C PRO A 285 -34.95 -44.69 -46.65
N PHE A 286 -36.08 -44.47 -47.35
CA PHE A 286 -36.42 -43.22 -48.08
C PHE A 286 -35.55 -42.92 -49.32
N GLN A 287 -34.67 -43.82 -49.76
CA GLN A 287 -33.75 -43.59 -50.86
C GLN A 287 -34.46 -43.61 -52.25
N GLU A 288 -35.53 -44.39 -52.36
CA GLU A 288 -36.34 -44.49 -53.60
C GLU A 288 -37.63 -43.60 -53.54
N ASP A 289 -37.86 -42.86 -52.41
CA ASP A 289 -39.05 -42.03 -52.26
C ASP A 289 -38.84 -40.67 -52.91
N PRO A 290 -39.78 -40.16 -53.71
CA PRO A 290 -39.71 -38.80 -54.32
C PRO A 290 -39.59 -37.71 -53.25
N ASN A 291 -40.08 -37.91 -52.03
CA ASN A 291 -40.01 -36.95 -50.89
C ASN A 291 -38.87 -37.25 -49.95
N GLY A 292 -38.07 -38.30 -50.16
CA GLY A 292 -37.00 -38.76 -49.26
C GLY A 292 -36.01 -37.68 -48.87
N PHE A 293 -35.72 -36.73 -49.73
CA PHE A 293 -34.88 -35.56 -49.40
C PHE A 293 -35.45 -34.76 -48.20
N TYR A 294 -36.74 -34.44 -48.24
CA TYR A 294 -37.40 -33.66 -47.17
C TYR A 294 -37.48 -34.41 -45.85
N GLU A 295 -37.66 -35.75 -45.94
CA GLU A 295 -37.70 -36.63 -44.76
C GLU A 295 -36.34 -36.67 -44.06
N VAL A 296 -35.26 -36.85 -44.83
CA VAL A 296 -33.88 -36.86 -44.30
C VAL A 296 -33.50 -35.48 -43.71
N VAL A 297 -33.88 -34.36 -44.36
CA VAL A 297 -33.68 -33.03 -43.81
C VAL A 297 -34.46 -32.84 -42.50
N GLY A 298 -35.72 -33.36 -42.46
CA GLY A 298 -36.54 -33.34 -41.25
C GLY A 298 -35.90 -34.10 -40.08
N ILE A 299 -35.37 -35.31 -40.35
CA ILE A 299 -34.64 -36.10 -39.35
C ILE A 299 -33.40 -35.39 -38.86
N ALA A 300 -32.60 -34.80 -39.79
CA ALA A 300 -31.40 -34.05 -39.41
C ALA A 300 -31.70 -32.88 -38.50
N LEU A 301 -32.73 -32.11 -38.80
CA LEU A 301 -33.17 -30.98 -37.98
C LEU A 301 -33.71 -31.43 -36.60
N LEU A 302 -34.53 -32.50 -36.60
CA LEU A 302 -35.06 -33.05 -35.35
C LEU A 302 -33.93 -33.55 -34.40
N CYS A 303 -32.99 -34.31 -34.96
CA CYS A 303 -31.84 -34.80 -34.21
C CYS A 303 -30.96 -33.64 -33.67
N SER A 304 -30.77 -32.58 -34.48
CA SER A 304 -30.04 -31.39 -34.04
C SER A 304 -30.73 -30.69 -32.88
N ILE A 305 -32.05 -30.50 -32.96
CA ILE A 305 -32.85 -29.87 -31.90
C ILE A 305 -32.76 -30.68 -30.60
N ILE A 306 -32.92 -31.99 -30.70
CA ILE A 306 -32.84 -32.91 -29.53
C ILE A 306 -31.42 -32.81 -28.90
N ALA A 307 -30.37 -32.81 -29.70
CA ALA A 307 -29.01 -32.74 -29.24
C ALA A 307 -28.69 -31.39 -28.52
N ILE A 308 -29.26 -30.30 -29.04
CA ILE A 308 -29.10 -28.93 -28.45
C ILE A 308 -29.87 -28.85 -27.13
N ILE A 309 -31.08 -29.37 -27.03
CA ILE A 309 -31.90 -29.32 -25.82
C ILE A 309 -31.32 -30.19 -24.71
N GLY A 310 -30.62 -31.30 -25.06
CA GLY A 310 -29.95 -32.18 -24.10
C GLY A 310 -28.67 -31.66 -23.48
N MET A 311 -28.16 -30.48 -23.92
CA MET A 311 -26.97 -29.82 -23.43
C MET A 311 -27.28 -28.66 -22.46
#